data_20e9ba4f9b7f5e73f0d171bccfb17bd3
#
_entry.id   20e9ba4f9b7f5e73f0d171bccfb17bd3
#
_cell.length_a   1.000
_cell.length_b   1.000
_cell.length_c   1.000
_cell.angle_alpha   90.00
_cell.angle_beta   90.00
_cell.angle_gamma   90.00
#
_symmetry.space_group_name_H-M   'P 1'
#
loop_
_entity.id
_entity.type
_entity.pdbx_description
1 polymer ?
#
loop_
_entity_poly.entity_id
_entity_poly.type
_entity_poly.pdbx_seq_one_letter_code
_entity_poly.pdbx_strand_id
1 'polypeptide(L)'
;MRPPALDLPIMFIDVRITAGPVTILDGVTLTISPGLPTVLIGPNGAGKTTLLRAAMGLVPVSNGLITWGGRESSDPRHRAIMFQRPAMLRRSAGGNVRYALAAAGVPRGKRPERASALLAEVGLAGLDRRPARRLSGGEQQRLALARTLARDPGILFLDEPTASLDPAATKSIEDIVRLVSARGVKVVMCTHDLGQAKRLAGNVVLMHRGRLIENTDAAQFFTTPHTEEARKFVAGELLV
;
A
#
# COMPACT_ATOMS: atom_id res chain seq x y z
N MET A 1 20.18 -8.61 3.90
CA MET A 1 19.30 -7.44 4.09
C MET A 1 19.33 -6.64 2.80
N ARG A 2 18.17 -6.34 2.20
CA ARG A 2 18.10 -5.52 0.99
C ARG A 2 18.53 -4.08 1.35
N PRO A 3 19.31 -3.37 0.48
CA PRO A 3 19.62 -1.97 0.73
C PRO A 3 18.31 -1.15 0.75
N PRO A 4 18.23 -0.05 1.52
CA PRO A 4 17.03 0.78 1.57
C PRO A 4 16.67 1.26 0.16
N ALA A 5 15.38 1.36 -0.12
CA ALA A 5 14.90 1.81 -1.43
C ALA A 5 15.43 3.22 -1.72
N LEU A 6 15.98 3.41 -2.92
CA LEU A 6 16.54 4.70 -3.37
C LEU A 6 15.54 5.86 -3.30
N ASP A 7 14.25 5.54 -3.24
CA ASP A 7 13.15 6.50 -3.17
C ASP A 7 12.74 6.90 -1.73
N LEU A 8 13.41 6.37 -0.71
CA LEU A 8 13.13 6.71 0.67
C LEU A 8 14.20 7.69 1.23
N PRO A 9 13.78 8.62 2.10
CA PRO A 9 12.40 8.89 2.52
C PRO A 9 11.56 9.51 1.40
N ILE A 10 10.23 9.27 1.42
CA ILE A 10 9.29 10.08 0.64
C ILE A 10 8.85 11.23 1.53
N MET A 11 9.05 12.45 1.06
CA MET A 11 8.68 13.65 1.81
C MET A 11 7.58 14.41 1.08
N PHE A 12 6.51 14.73 1.80
CA PHE A 12 5.46 15.65 1.40
C PHE A 12 5.71 16.97 2.13
N ILE A 13 5.77 18.07 1.42
CA ILE A 13 6.03 19.41 1.95
C ILE A 13 4.89 20.31 1.52
N ASP A 14 3.99 20.65 2.45
CA ASP A 14 2.79 21.48 2.24
C ASP A 14 1.99 21.07 1.01
N VAL A 15 1.76 19.77 0.82
CA VAL A 15 1.14 19.21 -0.39
C VAL A 15 -0.35 19.51 -0.41
N ARG A 16 -0.81 20.17 -1.47
CA ARG A 16 -2.22 20.37 -1.79
C ARG A 16 -2.56 19.70 -3.11
N ILE A 17 -3.69 18.99 -3.15
CA ILE A 17 -4.24 18.38 -4.36
C ILE A 17 -5.70 18.75 -4.48
N THR A 18 -6.08 19.30 -5.63
CA THR A 18 -7.45 19.70 -5.95
C THR A 18 -7.98 18.94 -7.16
N ALA A 19 -9.30 18.72 -7.21
CA ALA A 19 -10.01 18.21 -8.37
C ALA A 19 -11.16 19.19 -8.69
N GLY A 20 -10.94 20.08 -9.65
CA GLY A 20 -11.82 21.22 -9.87
C GLY A 20 -11.91 22.08 -8.61
N PRO A 21 -13.11 22.40 -8.10
CA PRO A 21 -13.29 23.22 -6.91
C PRO A 21 -13.03 22.46 -5.60
N VAL A 22 -12.86 21.15 -5.64
CA VAL A 22 -12.74 20.31 -4.44
C VAL A 22 -11.28 20.14 -4.05
N THR A 23 -10.93 20.52 -2.81
CA THR A 23 -9.64 20.20 -2.21
C THR A 23 -9.68 18.80 -1.63
N ILE A 24 -8.81 17.91 -2.11
CA ILE A 24 -8.71 16.51 -1.68
C ILE A 24 -7.62 16.34 -0.62
N LEU A 25 -6.47 16.99 -0.83
CA LEU A 25 -5.41 17.10 0.18
C LEU A 25 -5.15 18.59 0.43
N ASP A 26 -5.00 18.98 1.69
CA ASP A 26 -4.88 20.37 2.13
C ASP A 26 -3.70 20.55 3.08
N GLY A 27 -2.55 20.96 2.55
CA GLY A 27 -1.36 21.30 3.32
C GLY A 27 -0.70 20.10 4.00
N VAL A 28 -0.67 18.93 3.35
CA VAL A 28 -0.11 17.73 3.96
C VAL A 28 1.42 17.79 3.99
N THR A 29 1.98 17.76 5.21
CA THR A 29 3.42 17.60 5.46
C THR A 29 3.66 16.28 6.17
N LEU A 30 4.38 15.35 5.51
CA LEU A 30 4.58 13.98 5.97
C LEU A 30 5.93 13.45 5.48
N THR A 31 6.62 12.70 6.33
CA THR A 31 7.80 11.92 5.92
C THR A 31 7.52 10.43 6.09
N ILE A 32 7.64 9.68 4.99
CA ILE A 32 7.57 8.21 4.98
C ILE A 32 9.00 7.69 4.96
N SER A 33 9.48 7.23 6.11
CA SER A 33 10.85 6.73 6.30
C SER A 33 10.97 5.22 6.01
N PRO A 34 12.17 4.69 5.78
CA PRO A 34 12.44 3.24 5.79
C PRO A 34 11.97 2.56 7.09
N GLY A 35 11.92 1.22 7.08
CA GLY A 35 11.62 0.42 8.27
C GLY A 35 10.21 -0.18 8.25
N LEU A 36 9.59 -0.32 9.42
CA LEU A 36 8.30 -0.98 9.63
C LEU A 36 7.18 -0.34 8.78
N PRO A 37 6.06 -1.06 8.56
CA PRO A 37 4.95 -0.54 7.78
C PRO A 37 4.41 0.79 8.32
N THR A 38 4.11 1.73 7.41
CA THR A 38 3.32 2.93 7.71
C THR A 38 1.88 2.66 7.32
N VAL A 39 0.96 2.83 8.26
CA VAL A 39 -0.47 2.61 8.03
C VAL A 39 -1.22 3.93 8.09
N LEU A 40 -1.88 4.27 6.99
CA LEU A 40 -2.77 5.42 6.88
C LEU A 40 -4.18 5.00 7.29
N ILE A 41 -4.73 5.69 8.27
CA ILE A 41 -6.10 5.46 8.77
C ILE A 41 -6.91 6.76 8.69
N GLY A 42 -8.21 6.61 8.86
CA GLY A 42 -9.14 7.74 8.87
C GLY A 42 -10.44 7.41 8.13
N PRO A 43 -11.46 8.26 8.24
CA PRO A 43 -12.76 8.06 7.61
C PRO A 43 -12.68 7.91 6.08
N ASN A 44 -13.76 7.41 5.48
CA ASN A 44 -13.92 7.43 4.02
C ASN A 44 -13.91 8.89 3.53
N GLY A 45 -13.24 9.14 2.40
CA GLY A 45 -13.09 10.49 1.88
C GLY A 45 -11.98 11.33 2.55
N ALA A 46 -11.26 10.82 3.54
CA ALA A 46 -10.17 11.55 4.21
C ALA A 46 -8.94 11.86 3.33
N GLY A 47 -8.86 11.35 2.09
CA GLY A 47 -7.76 11.60 1.18
C GLY A 47 -6.68 10.51 1.13
N LYS A 48 -6.82 9.40 1.88
CA LYS A 48 -5.83 8.30 2.00
C LYS A 48 -5.38 7.74 0.64
N THR A 49 -6.32 7.32 -0.20
CA THR A 49 -6.05 6.81 -1.55
C THR A 49 -5.32 7.84 -2.42
N THR A 50 -5.70 9.12 -2.31
CA THR A 50 -5.05 10.20 -3.05
C THR A 50 -3.63 10.42 -2.59
N LEU A 51 -3.36 10.35 -1.28
CA LEU A 51 -2.02 10.40 -0.71
C LEU A 51 -1.14 9.25 -1.23
N LEU A 52 -1.66 7.99 -1.25
CA LEU A 52 -0.92 6.86 -1.84
C LEU A 52 -0.62 7.07 -3.32
N ARG A 53 -1.60 7.56 -4.09
CA ARG A 53 -1.41 7.83 -5.53
C ARG A 53 -0.39 8.94 -5.77
N ALA A 54 -0.39 9.98 -4.94
CA ALA A 54 0.60 11.04 -4.99
C ALA A 54 2.00 10.52 -4.62
N ALA A 55 2.14 9.73 -3.55
CA ALA A 55 3.38 9.07 -3.18
C ALA A 55 3.94 8.15 -4.28
N MET A 56 3.05 7.51 -5.04
CA MET A 56 3.41 6.71 -6.22
C MET A 56 3.83 7.56 -7.42
N GLY A 57 3.46 8.85 -7.44
CA GLY A 57 3.66 9.75 -8.58
C GLY A 57 2.58 9.64 -9.66
N LEU A 58 1.38 9.13 -9.31
CA LEU A 58 0.26 8.93 -10.25
C LEU A 58 -0.68 10.13 -10.32
N VAL A 59 -0.59 11.05 -9.36
CA VAL A 59 -1.41 12.27 -9.30
C VAL A 59 -0.47 13.44 -9.10
N PRO A 60 -0.57 14.49 -9.95
CA PRO A 60 0.21 15.71 -9.77
C PRO A 60 -0.26 16.46 -8.52
N VAL A 61 0.65 17.19 -7.89
CA VAL A 61 0.33 18.13 -6.82
C VAL A 61 -0.13 19.46 -7.41
N SER A 62 -1.12 20.10 -6.78
CA SER A 62 -1.58 21.43 -7.16
C SER A 62 -0.72 22.52 -6.53
N ASN A 63 -0.18 22.27 -5.33
CA ASN A 63 0.78 23.12 -4.63
C ASN A 63 1.62 22.26 -3.67
N GLY A 64 2.78 22.77 -3.28
CA GLY A 64 3.73 22.04 -2.43
C GLY A 64 4.66 21.12 -3.24
N LEU A 65 5.34 20.22 -2.58
CA LEU A 65 6.37 19.39 -3.19
C LEU A 65 6.33 17.98 -2.61
N ILE A 66 6.56 16.97 -3.48
CA ILE A 66 6.85 15.59 -3.06
C ILE A 66 8.27 15.26 -3.54
N THR A 67 9.09 14.71 -2.63
CA THR A 67 10.42 14.21 -3.00
C THR A 67 10.55 12.72 -2.69
N TRP A 68 11.39 12.04 -3.46
CA TRP A 68 11.70 10.62 -3.34
C TRP A 68 13.20 10.45 -3.15
N GLY A 69 13.65 10.11 -1.93
CA GLY A 69 15.07 10.07 -1.59
C GLY A 69 15.76 11.42 -1.81
N GLY A 70 15.08 12.52 -1.49
CA GLY A 70 15.55 13.89 -1.68
C GLY A 70 15.48 14.43 -3.13
N ARG A 71 14.92 13.66 -4.07
CA ARG A 71 14.78 14.07 -5.49
C ARG A 71 13.34 14.40 -5.81
N GLU A 72 13.10 15.43 -6.62
CA GLU A 72 11.76 15.83 -7.09
C GLU A 72 11.19 14.89 -8.16
N SER A 73 12.04 14.11 -8.80
CA SER A 73 11.65 13.06 -9.73
C SER A 73 12.36 11.76 -9.42
N SER A 74 11.70 10.64 -9.62
CA SER A 74 12.23 9.31 -9.37
C SER A 74 11.60 8.29 -10.29
N ASP A 75 12.36 7.25 -10.64
CA ASP A 75 11.87 6.16 -11.47
C ASP A 75 10.76 5.37 -10.73
N PRO A 76 9.51 5.41 -11.23
CA PRO A 76 8.40 4.73 -10.58
C PRO A 76 8.53 3.19 -10.60
N ARG A 77 9.55 2.63 -11.29
CA ARG A 77 9.79 1.18 -11.32
C ARG A 77 10.19 0.61 -9.96
N HIS A 78 10.74 1.43 -9.06
CA HIS A 78 11.10 1.03 -7.70
C HIS A 78 9.92 0.98 -6.74
N ARG A 79 8.75 1.42 -7.18
CA ARG A 79 7.51 1.50 -6.41
C ARG A 79 6.44 0.66 -7.07
N ALA A 80 5.56 0.08 -6.28
CA ALA A 80 4.40 -0.65 -6.79
C ALA A 80 3.17 -0.35 -5.94
N ILE A 81 1.99 -0.34 -6.57
CA ILE A 81 0.72 -0.11 -5.89
C ILE A 81 -0.26 -1.22 -6.21
N MET A 82 -0.97 -1.67 -5.18
CA MET A 82 -2.14 -2.52 -5.30
C MET A 82 -3.36 -1.71 -4.90
N PHE A 83 -4.31 -1.59 -5.82
CA PHE A 83 -5.57 -0.89 -5.58
C PHE A 83 -6.58 -1.79 -4.89
N GLN A 84 -7.56 -1.19 -4.21
CA GLN A 84 -8.63 -1.88 -3.49
C GLN A 84 -9.37 -2.91 -4.35
N ARG A 85 -9.65 -2.60 -5.62
CA ARG A 85 -10.31 -3.50 -6.58
C ARG A 85 -9.37 -3.82 -7.74
N PRO A 86 -8.52 -4.85 -7.61
CA PRO A 86 -7.57 -5.19 -8.66
C PRO A 86 -8.26 -5.86 -9.85
N ALA A 87 -8.00 -5.35 -11.05
CA ALA A 87 -8.49 -5.96 -12.28
C ALA A 87 -7.78 -7.30 -12.57
N MET A 88 -8.55 -8.37 -12.79
CA MET A 88 -8.02 -9.67 -13.21
C MET A 88 -8.03 -9.78 -14.74
N LEU A 89 -6.85 -10.04 -15.32
CA LEU A 89 -6.74 -10.33 -16.74
C LEU A 89 -7.46 -11.65 -17.09
N ARG A 90 -7.99 -11.76 -18.31
CA ARG A 90 -8.59 -13.00 -18.85
C ARG A 90 -7.52 -14.06 -19.15
N ARG A 91 -6.76 -14.44 -18.12
CA ARG A 91 -5.66 -15.42 -18.15
C ARG A 91 -5.72 -16.29 -16.92
N SER A 92 -4.92 -17.37 -16.87
CA SER A 92 -4.71 -18.13 -15.64
C SER A 92 -4.00 -17.29 -14.57
N ALA A 93 -3.97 -17.76 -13.32
CA ALA A 93 -3.24 -17.11 -12.25
C ALA A 93 -1.75 -16.90 -12.60
N GLY A 94 -1.06 -17.94 -13.02
CA GLY A 94 0.33 -17.82 -13.49
C GLY A 94 0.46 -16.95 -14.75
N GLY A 95 -0.54 -16.97 -15.63
CA GLY A 95 -0.59 -16.08 -16.79
C GLY A 95 -0.67 -14.59 -16.40
N ASN A 96 -1.37 -14.26 -15.32
CA ASN A 96 -1.43 -12.92 -14.74
C ASN A 96 -0.05 -12.49 -14.19
N VAL A 97 0.61 -13.37 -13.43
CA VAL A 97 1.94 -13.07 -12.86
C VAL A 97 3.00 -12.97 -13.96
N ARG A 98 3.02 -13.91 -14.95
CA ARG A 98 3.94 -13.85 -16.09
C ARG A 98 3.79 -12.56 -16.90
N TYR A 99 2.57 -12.05 -17.04
CA TYR A 99 2.33 -10.75 -17.67
C TYR A 99 2.97 -9.60 -16.89
N ALA A 100 2.81 -9.59 -15.56
CA ALA A 100 3.43 -8.58 -14.71
C ALA A 100 4.97 -8.66 -14.74
N LEU A 101 5.53 -9.88 -14.71
CA LEU A 101 6.98 -10.11 -14.88
C LEU A 101 7.50 -9.63 -16.25
N ALA A 102 6.70 -9.79 -17.30
CA ALA A 102 7.04 -9.28 -18.64
C ALA A 102 7.11 -7.74 -18.65
N ALA A 103 6.11 -7.09 -18.06
CA ALA A 103 6.08 -5.63 -17.91
C ALA A 103 7.23 -5.09 -17.03
N ALA A 104 7.70 -5.91 -16.07
CA ALA A 104 8.87 -5.62 -15.25
C ALA A 104 10.21 -5.91 -15.94
N GLY A 105 10.22 -6.31 -17.24
CA GLY A 105 11.43 -6.57 -18.00
C GLY A 105 12.10 -7.94 -17.73
N VAL A 106 11.44 -8.84 -16.98
CA VAL A 106 12.01 -10.16 -16.70
C VAL A 106 12.15 -10.99 -17.98
N PRO A 107 13.31 -11.59 -18.26
CA PRO A 107 13.52 -12.41 -19.45
C PRO A 107 12.52 -13.56 -19.57
N ARG A 108 12.05 -13.85 -20.79
CA ARG A 108 10.98 -14.83 -21.06
C ARG A 108 11.24 -16.19 -20.42
N GLY A 109 12.46 -16.69 -20.50
CA GLY A 109 12.84 -18.01 -19.96
C GLY A 109 12.75 -18.10 -18.42
N LYS A 110 12.90 -16.97 -17.70
CA LYS A 110 12.85 -16.94 -16.22
C LYS A 110 11.44 -16.72 -15.66
N ARG A 111 10.47 -16.31 -16.51
CA ARG A 111 9.11 -15.96 -16.05
C ARG A 111 8.32 -17.12 -15.46
N PRO A 112 8.36 -18.36 -16.02
CA PRO A 112 7.60 -19.48 -15.45
C PRO A 112 8.01 -19.80 -14.03
N GLU A 113 9.29 -19.95 -13.77
CA GLU A 113 9.85 -20.24 -12.43
C GLU A 113 9.52 -19.12 -11.43
N ARG A 114 9.79 -17.85 -11.79
CA ARG A 114 9.47 -16.71 -10.93
C ARG A 114 7.98 -16.56 -10.69
N ALA A 115 7.12 -16.87 -11.65
CA ALA A 115 5.68 -16.83 -11.47
C ALA A 115 5.23 -17.90 -10.46
N SER A 116 5.77 -19.13 -10.55
CA SER A 116 5.49 -20.19 -9.59
C SER A 116 5.94 -19.82 -8.18
N ALA A 117 7.15 -19.26 -8.03
CA ALA A 117 7.67 -18.79 -6.75
C ALA A 117 6.79 -17.69 -6.12
N LEU A 118 6.38 -16.68 -6.90
CA LEU A 118 5.49 -15.61 -6.45
C LEU A 118 4.10 -16.13 -6.06
N LEU A 119 3.55 -17.09 -6.81
CA LEU A 119 2.28 -17.72 -6.44
C LEU A 119 2.40 -18.50 -5.13
N ALA A 120 3.49 -19.23 -4.93
CA ALA A 120 3.75 -19.93 -3.67
C ALA A 120 3.89 -18.95 -2.50
N GLU A 121 4.61 -17.85 -2.69
CA GLU A 121 4.80 -16.80 -1.69
C GLU A 121 3.49 -16.20 -1.18
N VAL A 122 2.48 -16.07 -2.05
CA VAL A 122 1.16 -15.56 -1.67
C VAL A 122 0.14 -16.67 -1.35
N GLY A 123 0.59 -17.92 -1.14
CA GLY A 123 -0.28 -19.04 -0.79
C GLY A 123 -1.21 -19.50 -1.92
N LEU A 124 -0.78 -19.36 -3.18
CA LEU A 124 -1.49 -19.81 -4.38
C LEU A 124 -0.72 -20.91 -5.13
N ALA A 125 0.14 -21.68 -4.42
CA ALA A 125 0.84 -22.82 -5.01
C ALA A 125 -0.15 -23.81 -5.62
N GLY A 126 0.18 -24.33 -6.81
CA GLY A 126 -0.68 -25.29 -7.53
C GLY A 126 -1.82 -24.66 -8.34
N LEU A 127 -2.09 -23.34 -8.21
CA LEU A 127 -3.17 -22.66 -8.92
C LEU A 127 -2.72 -21.98 -10.23
N ASP A 128 -1.49 -22.22 -10.69
CA ASP A 128 -0.92 -21.58 -11.90
C ASP A 128 -1.86 -21.62 -13.11
N ARG A 129 -2.48 -22.79 -13.36
CA ARG A 129 -3.38 -23.01 -14.51
C ARG A 129 -4.81 -22.56 -14.30
N ARG A 130 -5.22 -22.26 -13.04
CA ARG A 130 -6.60 -21.88 -12.73
C ARG A 130 -6.93 -20.50 -13.34
N PRO A 131 -8.05 -20.33 -14.03
CA PRO A 131 -8.47 -19.04 -14.56
C PRO A 131 -8.60 -18.01 -13.43
N ALA A 132 -7.89 -16.86 -13.53
CA ALA A 132 -7.84 -15.88 -12.44
C ALA A 132 -9.20 -15.37 -12.00
N ARG A 133 -10.16 -15.26 -12.93
CA ARG A 133 -11.55 -14.82 -12.64
C ARG A 133 -12.40 -15.86 -11.89
N ARG A 134 -11.93 -17.12 -11.80
CA ARG A 134 -12.59 -18.19 -11.03
C ARG A 134 -11.97 -18.38 -9.64
N LEU A 135 -11.01 -17.57 -9.27
CA LEU A 135 -10.47 -17.49 -7.92
C LEU A 135 -11.49 -16.80 -7.00
N SER A 136 -11.50 -17.20 -5.71
CA SER A 136 -12.26 -16.49 -4.67
C SER A 136 -11.76 -15.05 -4.51
N GLY A 137 -12.52 -14.18 -3.83
CA GLY A 137 -12.11 -12.79 -3.59
C GLY A 137 -10.74 -12.68 -2.91
N GLY A 138 -10.49 -13.46 -1.85
CA GLY A 138 -9.22 -13.49 -1.16
C GLY A 138 -8.07 -14.05 -2.02
N GLU A 139 -8.33 -15.08 -2.85
CA GLU A 139 -7.35 -15.59 -3.82
C GLU A 139 -7.03 -14.53 -4.90
N GLN A 140 -8.02 -13.77 -5.36
CA GLN A 140 -7.80 -12.68 -6.32
C GLN A 140 -6.95 -11.55 -5.71
N GLN A 141 -7.18 -11.19 -4.45
CA GLN A 141 -6.37 -10.21 -3.74
C GLN A 141 -4.92 -10.70 -3.59
N ARG A 142 -4.70 -11.96 -3.19
CA ARG A 142 -3.35 -12.54 -3.12
C ARG A 142 -2.68 -12.60 -4.51
N LEU A 143 -3.44 -12.93 -5.57
CA LEU A 143 -2.91 -12.88 -6.94
C LEU A 143 -2.54 -11.45 -7.37
N ALA A 144 -3.32 -10.45 -6.98
CA ALA A 144 -2.99 -9.05 -7.23
C ALA A 144 -1.69 -8.67 -6.52
N LEU A 145 -1.51 -9.12 -5.27
CA LEU A 145 -0.28 -8.88 -4.51
C LEU A 145 0.93 -9.56 -5.19
N ALA A 146 0.80 -10.83 -5.64
CA ALA A 146 1.86 -11.49 -6.43
C ALA A 146 2.23 -10.71 -7.70
N ARG A 147 1.24 -10.14 -8.40
CA ARG A 147 1.50 -9.28 -9.58
C ARG A 147 2.23 -8.01 -9.22
N THR A 148 1.90 -7.42 -8.10
CA THR A 148 2.55 -6.20 -7.60
C THR A 148 3.99 -6.49 -7.19
N LEU A 149 4.25 -7.61 -6.52
CA LEU A 149 5.58 -8.08 -6.13
C LEU A 149 6.44 -8.52 -7.32
N ALA A 150 5.83 -8.85 -8.47
CA ALA A 150 6.57 -9.21 -9.69
C ALA A 150 7.52 -8.11 -10.19
N ARG A 151 7.30 -6.85 -9.78
CA ARG A 151 8.17 -5.71 -10.09
C ARG A 151 9.41 -5.62 -9.18
N ASP A 152 9.48 -6.47 -8.17
CA ASP A 152 10.52 -6.43 -7.12
C ASP A 152 10.67 -5.03 -6.49
N PRO A 153 9.57 -4.42 -5.99
CA PRO A 153 9.58 -3.03 -5.54
C PRO A 153 10.39 -2.84 -4.26
N GLY A 154 10.98 -1.66 -4.10
CA GLY A 154 11.53 -1.20 -2.82
C GLY A 154 10.46 -0.65 -1.89
N ILE A 155 9.35 -0.13 -2.48
CA ILE A 155 8.21 0.40 -1.76
C ILE A 155 6.93 -0.20 -2.31
N LEU A 156 6.10 -0.75 -1.43
CA LEU A 156 4.81 -1.36 -1.73
C LEU A 156 3.69 -0.53 -1.12
N PHE A 157 2.83 0.04 -1.97
CA PHE A 157 1.61 0.74 -1.56
C PHE A 157 0.43 -0.22 -1.65
N LEU A 158 -0.41 -0.25 -0.61
CA LEU A 158 -1.60 -1.10 -0.51
C LEU A 158 -2.82 -0.23 -0.16
N ASP A 159 -3.75 -0.12 -1.09
CA ASP A 159 -4.98 0.65 -0.88
C ASP A 159 -6.10 -0.30 -0.46
N GLU A 160 -6.40 -0.36 0.82
CA GLU A 160 -7.42 -1.23 1.45
C GLU A 160 -7.36 -2.70 0.97
N PRO A 161 -6.22 -3.39 1.12
CA PRO A 161 -5.99 -4.70 0.49
C PRO A 161 -6.89 -5.82 1.01
N THR A 162 -7.58 -5.60 2.12
CA THR A 162 -8.43 -6.59 2.79
C THR A 162 -9.90 -6.20 2.84
N ALA A 163 -10.28 -5.11 2.17
CA ALA A 163 -11.66 -4.67 2.12
C ALA A 163 -12.56 -5.81 1.58
N SER A 164 -13.64 -6.10 2.29
CA SER A 164 -14.63 -7.12 1.94
C SER A 164 -14.10 -8.57 1.95
N LEU A 165 -13.00 -8.86 2.64
CA LEU A 165 -12.49 -10.21 2.86
C LEU A 165 -12.98 -10.78 4.19
N ASP A 166 -13.09 -12.11 4.24
CA ASP A 166 -13.28 -12.84 5.49
C ASP A 166 -12.03 -12.76 6.39
N PRO A 167 -12.13 -13.08 7.69
CA PRO A 167 -11.01 -13.01 8.63
C PRO A 167 -9.80 -13.88 8.24
N ALA A 168 -10.03 -15.06 7.63
CA ALA A 168 -8.95 -15.96 7.25
C ALA A 168 -8.16 -15.41 6.04
N ALA A 169 -8.87 -14.87 5.04
CA ALA A 169 -8.27 -14.21 3.89
C ALA A 169 -7.52 -12.92 4.33
N THR A 170 -8.11 -12.14 5.24
CA THR A 170 -7.46 -10.96 5.84
C THR A 170 -6.15 -11.33 6.51
N LYS A 171 -6.16 -12.36 7.39
CA LYS A 171 -4.93 -12.85 8.05
C LYS A 171 -3.87 -13.26 7.03
N SER A 172 -4.25 -13.96 5.96
CA SER A 172 -3.31 -14.37 4.91
C SER A 172 -2.63 -13.16 4.24
N ILE A 173 -3.35 -12.07 3.97
CA ILE A 173 -2.77 -10.84 3.42
C ILE A 173 -1.84 -10.19 4.45
N GLU A 174 -2.22 -10.12 5.72
CA GLU A 174 -1.39 -9.56 6.80
C GLU A 174 -0.06 -10.33 6.95
N ASP A 175 -0.09 -11.66 6.87
CA ASP A 175 1.10 -12.48 6.95
C ASP A 175 2.04 -12.24 5.77
N ILE A 176 1.51 -12.03 4.55
CA ILE A 176 2.31 -11.65 3.38
C ILE A 176 2.91 -10.24 3.57
N VAL A 177 2.14 -9.29 4.09
CA VAL A 177 2.64 -7.92 4.38
C VAL A 177 3.81 -7.98 5.36
N ARG A 178 3.71 -8.77 6.45
CA ARG A 178 4.82 -8.96 7.41
C ARG A 178 6.04 -9.58 6.74
N LEU A 179 5.84 -10.62 5.93
CA LEU A 179 6.93 -11.30 5.21
C LEU A 179 7.66 -10.34 4.26
N VAL A 180 6.92 -9.54 3.50
CA VAL A 180 7.47 -8.57 2.54
C VAL A 180 8.22 -7.46 3.28
N SER A 181 7.65 -6.93 4.37
CA SER A 181 8.30 -5.92 5.21
C SER A 181 9.58 -6.45 5.86
N ALA A 182 9.59 -7.69 6.37
CA ALA A 182 10.77 -8.33 6.97
C ALA A 182 11.93 -8.49 5.96
N ARG A 183 11.64 -8.53 4.66
CA ARG A 183 12.65 -8.53 3.58
C ARG A 183 13.19 -7.14 3.23
N GLY A 184 12.78 -6.10 3.95
CA GLY A 184 13.26 -4.72 3.77
C GLY A 184 12.48 -3.93 2.70
N VAL A 185 11.33 -4.42 2.24
CA VAL A 185 10.41 -3.63 1.41
C VAL A 185 9.62 -2.69 2.32
N LYS A 186 9.65 -1.39 2.06
CA LYS A 186 8.80 -0.45 2.78
C LYS A 186 7.35 -0.66 2.36
N VAL A 187 6.48 -0.98 3.32
CA VAL A 187 5.03 -1.06 3.09
C VAL A 187 4.35 0.21 3.58
N VAL A 188 3.49 0.78 2.74
CA VAL A 188 2.59 1.88 3.07
C VAL A 188 1.18 1.43 2.74
N MET A 189 0.31 1.33 3.75
CA MET A 189 -1.00 0.72 3.59
C MET A 189 -2.11 1.65 4.08
N CYS A 190 -3.21 1.75 3.32
CA CYS A 190 -4.45 2.33 3.81
C CYS A 190 -5.35 1.23 4.37
N THR A 191 -5.99 1.51 5.50
CA THR A 191 -7.07 0.69 6.03
C THR A 191 -8.02 1.54 6.88
N HIS A 192 -9.26 1.11 7.01
CA HIS A 192 -10.21 1.63 7.99
C HIS A 192 -10.38 0.71 9.21
N ASP A 193 -9.72 -0.46 9.21
CA ASP A 193 -9.73 -1.42 10.32
C ASP A 193 -8.62 -1.07 11.33
N LEU A 194 -9.02 -0.56 12.50
CA LEU A 194 -8.11 -0.24 13.61
C LEU A 194 -7.37 -1.47 14.14
N GLY A 195 -8.03 -2.62 14.17
CA GLY A 195 -7.41 -3.88 14.59
C GLY A 195 -6.28 -4.28 13.66
N GLN A 196 -6.49 -4.16 12.34
CA GLN A 196 -5.46 -4.40 11.33
C GLN A 196 -4.31 -3.40 11.45
N ALA A 197 -4.61 -2.11 11.61
CA ALA A 197 -3.60 -1.08 11.82
C ALA A 197 -2.74 -1.40 13.06
N LYS A 198 -3.37 -1.77 14.18
CA LYS A 198 -2.66 -2.16 15.41
C LYS A 198 -1.75 -3.38 15.24
N ARG A 199 -2.15 -4.35 14.40
CA ARG A 199 -1.35 -5.58 14.17
C ARG A 199 -0.16 -5.39 13.23
N LEU A 200 -0.22 -4.39 12.32
CA LEU A 200 0.75 -4.25 11.22
C LEU A 200 1.61 -3.00 11.29
N ALA A 201 1.09 -1.91 11.85
CA ALA A 201 1.78 -0.63 11.81
C ALA A 201 3.02 -0.59 12.71
N GLY A 202 4.10 -0.04 12.18
CA GLY A 202 5.17 0.53 12.99
C GLY A 202 4.95 2.03 13.20
N ASN A 203 4.32 2.69 12.21
CA ASN A 203 3.94 4.08 12.27
C ASN A 203 2.51 4.25 11.76
N VAL A 204 1.72 5.11 12.41
CA VAL A 204 0.34 5.41 12.05
C VAL A 204 0.21 6.87 11.62
N VAL A 205 -0.51 7.08 10.53
CA VAL A 205 -0.86 8.39 9.99
C VAL A 205 -2.38 8.50 9.97
N LEU A 206 -2.95 9.33 10.85
CA LEU A 206 -4.37 9.65 10.85
C LEU A 206 -4.65 10.81 9.92
N MET A 207 -5.59 10.59 8.99
CA MET A 207 -6.06 11.62 8.07
C MET A 207 -7.54 11.91 8.28
N HIS A 208 -7.91 13.18 8.20
CA HIS A 208 -9.31 13.63 8.21
C HIS A 208 -9.49 14.83 7.29
N ARG A 209 -10.52 14.81 6.42
CA ARG A 209 -10.88 15.93 5.51
C ARG A 209 -9.68 16.48 4.71
N GLY A 210 -8.85 15.60 4.18
CA GLY A 210 -7.67 15.96 3.37
C GLY A 210 -6.46 16.43 4.16
N ARG A 211 -6.52 16.48 5.49
CA ARG A 211 -5.44 16.93 6.37
C ARG A 211 -4.82 15.76 7.13
N LEU A 212 -3.55 15.91 7.43
CA LEU A 212 -2.86 15.04 8.39
C LEU A 212 -3.19 15.52 9.80
N ILE A 213 -3.79 14.66 10.62
CA ILE A 213 -4.18 14.97 12.00
C ILE A 213 -3.08 14.56 12.96
N GLU A 214 -2.60 13.32 12.81
CA GLU A 214 -1.53 12.79 13.66
C GLU A 214 -0.65 11.84 12.88
N ASN A 215 0.66 11.88 13.15
CA ASN A 215 1.66 10.98 12.59
C ASN A 215 2.62 10.58 13.72
N THR A 216 2.49 9.34 14.19
CA THR A 216 3.25 8.87 15.34
C THR A 216 3.50 7.36 15.30
N ASP A 217 4.36 6.86 16.17
CA ASP A 217 4.58 5.44 16.39
C ASP A 217 3.29 4.71 16.76
N ALA A 218 3.13 3.47 16.29
CA ALA A 218 1.90 2.72 16.48
C ALA A 218 1.60 2.46 17.96
N ALA A 219 2.61 2.17 18.79
CA ALA A 219 2.40 1.95 20.22
C ALA A 219 1.85 3.21 20.87
N GLN A 220 2.43 4.37 20.58
CA GLN A 220 1.98 5.67 21.05
C GLN A 220 0.56 5.99 20.59
N PHE A 221 0.28 5.78 19.28
CA PHE A 221 -1.03 6.06 18.69
C PHE A 221 -2.18 5.31 19.38
N PHE A 222 -1.97 4.03 19.66
CA PHE A 222 -3.02 3.16 20.23
C PHE A 222 -3.12 3.20 21.77
N THR A 223 -2.16 3.84 22.47
CA THR A 223 -2.18 3.94 23.94
C THR A 223 -2.45 5.35 24.42
N THR A 224 -1.75 6.33 23.87
CA THR A 224 -1.78 7.74 24.30
C THR A 224 -1.68 8.68 23.10
N PRO A 225 -2.73 8.70 22.24
CA PRO A 225 -2.75 9.60 21.07
C PRO A 225 -2.63 11.06 21.51
N HIS A 226 -1.93 11.86 20.72
CA HIS A 226 -1.64 13.25 21.03
C HIS A 226 -2.86 14.16 20.81
N THR A 227 -3.57 13.95 19.69
CA THR A 227 -4.69 14.82 19.28
C THR A 227 -6.02 14.31 19.86
N GLU A 228 -6.98 15.22 20.02
CA GLU A 228 -8.33 14.86 20.46
C GLU A 228 -9.03 14.01 19.41
N GLU A 229 -8.87 14.35 18.13
CA GLU A 229 -9.40 13.59 17.00
C GLU A 229 -8.87 12.16 17.00
N ALA A 230 -7.58 11.95 17.26
CA ALA A 230 -7.01 10.61 17.33
C ALA A 230 -7.58 9.82 18.52
N ARG A 231 -7.76 10.44 19.68
CA ARG A 231 -8.43 9.79 20.85
C ARG A 231 -9.84 9.35 20.51
N LYS A 232 -10.64 10.24 19.89
CA LYS A 232 -12.00 9.92 19.45
C LYS A 232 -12.00 8.78 18.43
N PHE A 233 -11.09 8.84 17.44
CA PHE A 233 -11.00 7.83 16.40
C PHE A 233 -10.65 6.45 16.96
N VAL A 234 -9.68 6.37 17.89
CA VAL A 234 -9.30 5.11 18.56
C VAL A 234 -10.43 4.58 19.45
N ALA A 235 -11.22 5.46 20.06
CA ALA A 235 -12.42 5.10 20.83
C ALA A 235 -13.60 4.64 19.95
N GLY A 236 -13.49 4.73 18.62
CA GLY A 236 -14.57 4.37 17.69
C GLY A 236 -15.63 5.46 17.53
N GLU A 237 -15.35 6.67 17.98
CA GLU A 237 -16.24 7.83 17.82
C GLU A 237 -16.13 8.42 16.41
N LEU A 238 -17.22 9.03 15.93
CA LEU A 238 -17.24 9.71 14.64
C LEU A 238 -16.42 11.00 14.70
N LEU A 239 -15.52 11.16 13.73
CA LEU A 239 -14.89 12.46 13.47
C LEU A 239 -15.84 13.32 12.63
N VAL A 240 -16.33 14.40 13.19
CA VAL A 240 -17.27 15.34 12.55
C VAL A 240 -16.55 16.52 11.90
#